data_3c5d5dfd1e62ddb13061ed86cc1348ca
#
_entry.id   3c5d5dfd1e62ddb13061ed86cc1348ca
#
_cell.length_a   1.000
_cell.length_b   1.000
_cell.length_c   1.000
_cell.angle_alpha   90.00
_cell.angle_beta   90.00
_cell.angle_gamma   90.00
#
_symmetry.space_group_name_H-M   'P 1'
#
loop_
_entity.id
_entity.type
_entity.pdbx_description
1 polymer ?
#
loop_
_entity_poly.entity_id
_entity_poly.type
_entity_poly.pdbx_seq_one_letter_code
_entity_poly.pdbx_strand_id
1 'polypeptide(L)'
;MKFFADRHKIDYPMLGDPDSTIIKAYGVLNPEATGMQKGFARPGYFFIDARGIIREKYFDPKYRERITGNSLIAKLFPELGEEVTDTVEAPFLKLALEQSDRIGVPGSHITLVAEVQLPPDVHVYAPGAQGYKPIKLELDPVAQLELKPALYPQSHVLYFAELKERVPVFDGTFRITQDVKVNTGAEFWGSLGKDGKIFTITGKLDYQACNKTTCFKPTSVPVKWSLQVVPLDRVRAPEDIRHK
;
A
#
# COMPACT_ATOMS: atom_id res chain seq x y z
N MET A 1 4.77 0.20 28.68
CA MET A 1 5.21 -0.48 27.45
C MET A 1 5.09 -2.00 27.55
N LYS A 2 5.63 -2.67 28.60
CA LYS A 2 5.60 -4.15 28.72
C LYS A 2 4.19 -4.76 28.56
N PHE A 3 3.18 -4.27 29.28
CA PHE A 3 1.79 -4.75 29.14
C PHE A 3 1.27 -4.73 27.70
N PHE A 4 1.60 -3.69 26.95
CA PHE A 4 1.21 -3.56 25.54
C PHE A 4 1.98 -4.58 24.67
N ALA A 5 3.29 -4.69 24.86
CA ALA A 5 4.14 -5.62 24.12
C ALA A 5 3.69 -7.07 24.33
N ASP A 6 3.47 -7.49 25.59
CA ASP A 6 3.04 -8.85 25.94
C ASP A 6 1.66 -9.16 25.30
N ARG A 7 0.73 -8.21 25.36
CA ARG A 7 -0.61 -8.37 24.81
C ARG A 7 -0.62 -8.51 23.29
N HIS A 8 0.23 -7.76 22.59
CA HIS A 8 0.32 -7.76 21.14
C HIS A 8 1.43 -8.67 20.60
N LYS A 9 2.07 -9.46 21.47
CA LYS A 9 3.16 -10.39 21.11
C LYS A 9 4.29 -9.70 20.34
N ILE A 10 4.65 -8.47 20.77
CA ILE A 10 5.72 -7.69 20.17
C ILE A 10 7.06 -8.27 20.64
N ASP A 11 7.89 -8.73 19.71
CA ASP A 11 9.18 -9.38 19.93
C ASP A 11 10.39 -8.49 19.64
N TYR A 12 10.16 -7.26 19.21
CA TYR A 12 11.21 -6.27 18.98
C TYR A 12 11.31 -5.26 20.14
N PRO A 13 12.47 -4.60 20.33
CA PRO A 13 12.68 -3.63 21.40
C PRO A 13 11.74 -2.41 21.28
N MET A 14 11.03 -2.09 22.36
CA MET A 14 10.25 -0.87 22.49
C MET A 14 11.01 0.12 23.38
N LEU A 15 11.42 1.25 22.81
CA LEU A 15 12.19 2.29 23.51
C LEU A 15 11.27 3.42 23.98
N GLY A 16 11.57 3.98 25.15
CA GLY A 16 10.89 5.16 25.69
C GLY A 16 11.77 6.40 25.51
N ASP A 17 11.12 7.53 25.23
CA ASP A 17 11.76 8.85 25.10
C ASP A 17 10.91 9.88 25.89
N PRO A 18 10.92 9.81 27.25
CA PRO A 18 9.99 10.56 28.09
C PRO A 18 10.17 12.08 28.01
N ASP A 19 11.34 12.57 27.71
CA ASP A 19 11.67 14.00 27.56
C ASP A 19 11.72 14.46 26.09
N SER A 20 11.40 13.55 25.15
CA SER A 20 11.41 13.79 23.71
C SER A 20 12.78 14.23 23.14
N THR A 21 13.87 13.83 23.79
CA THR A 21 15.22 14.18 23.34
C THR A 21 15.57 13.51 22.02
N ILE A 22 15.29 12.20 21.90
CA ILE A 22 15.56 11.43 20.69
C ILE A 22 14.63 11.89 19.54
N ILE A 23 13.34 12.06 19.83
CA ILE A 23 12.34 12.55 18.87
C ILE A 23 12.76 13.90 18.26
N LYS A 24 13.31 14.82 19.09
CA LYS A 24 13.83 16.11 18.62
C LYS A 24 15.10 15.94 17.77
N ALA A 25 16.02 15.10 18.21
CA ALA A 25 17.28 14.84 17.50
C ALA A 25 17.03 14.26 16.09
N TYR A 26 16.01 13.39 15.94
CA TYR A 26 15.58 12.86 14.64
C TYR A 26 14.70 13.83 13.82
N GLY A 27 14.35 15.00 14.37
CA GLY A 27 13.51 16.00 13.68
C GLY A 27 12.08 15.56 13.44
N VAL A 28 11.57 14.61 14.24
CA VAL A 28 10.23 14.03 14.06
C VAL A 28 9.22 14.45 15.13
N LEU A 29 9.57 15.42 15.96
CA LEU A 29 8.61 16.00 16.90
C LEU A 29 7.37 16.51 16.16
N ASN A 30 6.19 16.13 16.63
CA ASN A 30 4.95 16.64 16.07
C ASN A 30 4.62 18.02 16.65
N PRO A 31 4.76 19.13 15.89
CA PRO A 31 4.49 20.47 16.39
C PRO A 31 3.00 20.75 16.63
N GLU A 32 2.12 19.94 16.04
CA GLU A 32 0.67 20.08 16.15
C GLU A 32 0.11 19.32 17.37
N ALA A 33 0.95 18.51 18.04
CA ALA A 33 0.54 17.73 19.20
C ALA A 33 0.32 18.63 20.42
N THR A 34 -0.89 18.60 20.97
CA THR A 34 -1.31 19.41 22.13
C THR A 34 -1.84 18.54 23.27
N GLY A 35 -1.99 19.11 24.45
CA GLY A 35 -2.51 18.39 25.62
C GLY A 35 -1.65 17.18 25.98
N MET A 36 -2.26 16.02 26.17
CA MET A 36 -1.58 14.76 26.51
C MET A 36 -0.66 14.22 25.40
N GLN A 37 -0.77 14.75 24.20
CA GLN A 37 0.07 14.34 23.06
C GLN A 37 1.30 15.25 22.87
N LYS A 38 1.42 16.31 23.66
CA LYS A 38 2.57 17.23 23.60
C LYS A 38 3.87 16.44 23.81
N GLY A 39 4.81 16.60 22.89
CA GLY A 39 6.08 15.86 22.88
C GLY A 39 6.06 14.55 22.11
N PHE A 40 4.92 14.15 21.52
CA PHE A 40 4.86 12.95 20.70
C PHE A 40 5.52 13.16 19.33
N ALA A 41 6.05 12.07 18.79
CA ALA A 41 6.54 12.04 17.42
C ALA A 41 5.39 12.07 16.41
N ARG A 42 5.67 12.54 15.20
CA ARG A 42 4.88 12.16 14.03
C ARG A 42 5.03 10.66 13.81
N PRO A 43 3.92 9.93 13.52
CA PRO A 43 4.01 8.52 13.24
C PRO A 43 4.72 8.27 11.91
N GLY A 44 5.61 7.31 11.88
CA GLY A 44 6.35 7.01 10.68
C GLY A 44 7.45 5.98 10.88
N TYR A 45 8.24 5.78 9.83
CA TYR A 45 9.29 4.78 9.75
C TYR A 45 10.56 5.37 9.16
N PHE A 46 11.69 4.91 9.65
CA PHE A 46 13.00 5.04 9.01
C PHE A 46 13.47 3.66 8.54
N PHE A 47 13.91 3.58 7.31
CA PHE A 47 14.64 2.42 6.81
C PHE A 47 16.14 2.70 6.91
N ILE A 48 16.82 1.88 7.70
CA ILE A 48 18.24 2.05 8.02
C ILE A 48 18.98 0.83 7.51
N ASP A 49 20.03 1.02 6.71
CA ASP A 49 20.83 -0.08 6.19
C ASP A 49 21.79 -0.63 7.27
N ALA A 50 22.47 -1.76 6.96
CA ALA A 50 23.41 -2.41 7.88
C ALA A 50 24.60 -1.53 8.27
N ARG A 51 24.85 -0.41 7.58
CA ARG A 51 25.88 0.56 7.90
C ARG A 51 25.38 1.71 8.77
N GLY A 52 24.10 1.69 9.19
CA GLY A 52 23.48 2.71 9.99
C GLY A 52 23.04 3.94 9.19
N ILE A 53 22.97 3.86 7.85
CA ILE A 53 22.55 4.97 6.98
C ILE A 53 21.05 4.92 6.76
N ILE A 54 20.37 6.04 7.00
CA ILE A 54 18.95 6.19 6.67
C ILE A 54 18.81 6.23 5.15
N ARG A 55 18.09 5.27 4.59
CA ARG A 55 17.83 5.14 3.16
C ARG A 55 16.52 5.77 2.76
N GLU A 56 15.50 5.54 3.57
CA GLU A 56 14.15 6.02 3.32
C GLU A 56 13.50 6.46 4.62
N LYS A 57 12.53 7.37 4.52
CA LYS A 57 11.71 7.81 5.64
C LYS A 57 10.27 8.04 5.19
N TYR A 58 9.32 7.58 5.99
CA TYR A 58 7.89 7.74 5.75
C TYR A 58 7.22 8.26 7.00
N PHE A 59 6.49 9.37 6.90
CA PHE A 59 5.77 9.98 8.01
C PHE A 59 4.38 10.40 7.56
N ASP A 60 3.38 9.94 8.31
CA ASP A 60 2.01 10.37 8.08
C ASP A 60 1.79 11.78 8.67
N PRO A 61 1.20 12.71 7.90
CA PRO A 61 0.92 14.06 8.38
C PRO A 61 -0.14 14.07 9.47
N LYS A 62 -1.04 13.09 9.46
CA LYS A 62 -2.13 12.98 10.43
C LYS A 62 -1.87 11.88 11.44
N TYR A 63 -1.95 12.22 12.71
CA TYR A 63 -1.69 11.30 13.82
C TYR A 63 -2.53 10.00 13.79
N ARG A 64 -3.73 10.05 13.25
CA ARG A 64 -4.64 8.88 13.19
C ARG A 64 -4.50 8.03 11.94
N GLU A 65 -3.73 8.45 10.97
CA GLU A 65 -3.47 7.73 9.73
C GLU A 65 -2.12 7.02 9.84
N ARG A 66 -2.02 5.80 9.34
CA ARG A 66 -0.82 4.95 9.43
C ARG A 66 -0.62 4.16 8.15
N ILE A 67 0.49 4.40 7.48
CA ILE A 67 0.97 3.39 6.56
C ILE A 67 1.43 2.18 7.39
N THR A 68 1.06 0.97 6.98
CA THR A 68 1.50 -0.24 7.68
C THR A 68 2.95 -0.58 7.32
N GLY A 69 3.65 -1.30 8.20
CA GLY A 69 4.98 -1.82 7.89
C GLY A 69 4.96 -2.72 6.65
N ASN A 70 3.95 -3.58 6.55
CA ASN A 70 3.77 -4.46 5.39
C ASN A 70 3.53 -3.67 4.10
N SER A 71 2.76 -2.57 4.13
CA SER A 71 2.60 -1.69 2.96
C SER A 71 3.94 -1.13 2.46
N LEU A 72 4.85 -0.79 3.38
CA LEU A 72 6.18 -0.34 3.00
C LEU A 72 7.04 -1.49 2.45
N ILE A 73 6.95 -2.68 3.06
CA ILE A 73 7.64 -3.87 2.55
C ILE A 73 7.17 -4.20 1.15
N ALA A 74 5.85 -4.25 0.91
CA ALA A 74 5.28 -4.52 -0.41
C ALA A 74 5.78 -3.56 -1.51
N LYS A 75 6.08 -2.32 -1.15
CA LYS A 75 6.56 -1.29 -2.09
C LYS A 75 8.07 -1.29 -2.28
N LEU A 76 8.83 -1.48 -1.20
CA LEU A 76 10.28 -1.27 -1.20
C LEU A 76 11.08 -2.56 -1.37
N PHE A 77 10.49 -3.68 -0.98
CA PHE A 77 11.12 -5.00 -0.95
C PHE A 77 10.21 -6.06 -1.58
N PRO A 78 9.84 -5.87 -2.87
CA PRO A 78 8.92 -6.80 -3.55
C PRO A 78 9.44 -8.24 -3.57
N GLU A 79 10.75 -8.43 -3.45
CA GLU A 79 11.38 -9.76 -3.37
C GLU A 79 11.09 -10.52 -2.07
N LEU A 80 10.66 -9.83 -1.02
CA LEU A 80 10.23 -10.49 0.22
C LEU A 80 8.83 -11.10 0.08
N GLY A 81 8.11 -10.72 -0.98
CA GLY A 81 6.83 -11.26 -1.38
C GLY A 81 5.72 -10.99 -0.37
N GLU A 82 4.56 -10.67 -0.90
CA GLU A 82 3.30 -10.76 -0.16
C GLU A 82 2.60 -12.06 -0.55
N GLU A 83 1.71 -12.53 0.30
CA GLU A 83 0.91 -13.70 -0.04
C GLU A 83 -0.01 -13.38 -1.23
N VAL A 84 0.16 -14.10 -2.33
CA VAL A 84 -0.75 -14.03 -3.48
C VAL A 84 -2.15 -14.42 -3.03
N THR A 85 -3.08 -13.51 -3.15
CA THR A 85 -4.48 -13.72 -2.74
C THR A 85 -5.33 -14.33 -3.84
N ASP A 86 -4.97 -14.06 -5.10
CA ASP A 86 -5.67 -14.57 -6.27
C ASP A 86 -4.75 -14.54 -7.51
N THR A 87 -5.02 -15.39 -8.48
CA THR A 87 -4.32 -15.44 -9.76
C THR A 87 -5.32 -15.50 -10.90
N VAL A 88 -5.19 -14.61 -11.88
CA VAL A 88 -6.06 -14.55 -13.04
C VAL A 88 -5.23 -14.71 -14.30
N GLU A 89 -5.60 -15.67 -15.13
CA GLU A 89 -5.04 -15.83 -16.49
C GLU A 89 -5.95 -15.14 -17.50
N ALA A 90 -5.35 -14.32 -18.34
CA ALA A 90 -6.04 -13.57 -19.39
C ALA A 90 -5.21 -13.62 -20.69
N PRO A 91 -5.80 -13.25 -21.83
CA PRO A 91 -5.07 -13.27 -23.09
C PRO A 91 -3.77 -12.45 -23.04
N PHE A 92 -2.63 -13.11 -23.26
CA PHE A 92 -1.28 -12.51 -23.22
C PHE A 92 -0.85 -11.90 -21.88
N LEU A 93 -1.49 -12.30 -20.77
CA LEU A 93 -1.19 -11.76 -19.46
C LEU A 93 -1.53 -12.79 -18.37
N LYS A 94 -0.64 -12.92 -17.38
CA LYS A 94 -0.94 -13.54 -16.10
C LYS A 94 -0.89 -12.47 -15.03
N LEU A 95 -1.89 -12.45 -14.15
CA LEU A 95 -2.05 -11.46 -13.10
C LEU A 95 -2.06 -12.16 -11.75
N ALA A 96 -1.13 -11.78 -10.87
CA ALA A 96 -1.18 -12.14 -9.46
C ALA A 96 -1.66 -10.93 -8.64
N LEU A 97 -2.66 -11.16 -7.79
CA LEU A 97 -3.20 -10.16 -6.89
C LEU A 97 -2.65 -10.42 -5.49
N GLU A 98 -2.09 -9.37 -4.88
CA GLU A 98 -1.51 -9.42 -3.55
C GLU A 98 -2.03 -8.22 -2.74
N GLN A 99 -1.91 -8.29 -1.43
CA GLN A 99 -2.19 -7.15 -0.55
C GLN A 99 -1.29 -7.19 0.68
N SER A 100 -0.86 -6.02 1.14
CA SER A 100 0.06 -5.91 2.25
C SER A 100 -0.52 -6.39 3.59
N ASP A 101 -1.82 -6.24 3.78
CA ASP A 101 -2.49 -6.61 5.02
C ASP A 101 -3.90 -7.13 4.72
N ARG A 102 -4.26 -8.26 5.31
CA ARG A 102 -5.63 -8.81 5.25
C ARG A 102 -6.55 -8.19 6.30
N ILE A 103 -5.96 -7.64 7.35
CA ILE A 103 -6.68 -7.01 8.45
C ILE A 103 -6.17 -5.58 8.60
N GLY A 104 -7.09 -4.62 8.60
CA GLY A 104 -6.82 -3.22 8.86
C GLY A 104 -7.61 -2.69 10.04
N VAL A 105 -7.22 -1.53 10.52
CA VAL A 105 -7.97 -0.75 11.52
C VAL A 105 -8.29 0.62 10.92
N PRO A 106 -9.26 1.37 11.46
CA PRO A 106 -9.50 2.74 11.01
C PRO A 106 -8.22 3.58 11.00
N GLY A 107 -7.90 4.16 9.85
CA GLY A 107 -6.68 4.94 9.61
C GLY A 107 -5.52 4.17 8.99
N SER A 108 -5.60 2.83 8.85
CA SER A 108 -4.59 2.06 8.16
C SER A 108 -4.54 2.40 6.67
N HIS A 109 -3.33 2.48 6.13
CA HIS A 109 -3.06 2.51 4.69
C HIS A 109 -2.55 1.13 4.29
N ILE A 110 -3.31 0.46 3.45
CA ILE A 110 -3.07 -0.89 2.93
C ILE A 110 -2.66 -0.77 1.47
N THR A 111 -1.64 -1.47 1.04
CA THR A 111 -1.24 -1.51 -0.36
C THR A 111 -1.80 -2.74 -1.05
N LEU A 112 -2.58 -2.52 -2.10
CA LEU A 112 -2.99 -3.54 -3.06
C LEU A 112 -1.95 -3.63 -4.17
N VAL A 113 -1.64 -4.82 -4.63
CA VAL A 113 -0.67 -5.07 -5.69
C VAL A 113 -1.31 -5.90 -6.79
N ALA A 114 -1.11 -5.48 -8.01
CA ALA A 114 -1.39 -6.24 -9.22
C ALA A 114 -0.05 -6.52 -9.92
N GLU A 115 0.50 -7.71 -9.73
CA GLU A 115 1.70 -8.14 -10.43
C GLU A 115 1.30 -8.71 -11.78
N VAL A 116 1.78 -8.07 -12.84
CA VAL A 116 1.50 -8.41 -14.24
C VAL A 116 2.69 -9.13 -14.80
N GLN A 117 2.47 -10.31 -15.37
CA GLN A 117 3.46 -11.07 -16.10
C GLN A 117 3.04 -11.22 -17.56
N LEU A 118 3.85 -10.69 -18.47
CA LEU A 118 3.65 -10.77 -19.91
C LEU A 118 4.53 -11.89 -20.50
N PRO A 119 4.05 -12.60 -21.56
CA PRO A 119 4.89 -13.52 -22.30
C PRO A 119 6.06 -12.82 -22.99
N PRO A 120 7.10 -13.56 -23.39
CA PRO A 120 8.18 -13.01 -24.21
C PRO A 120 7.65 -12.31 -25.48
N ASP A 121 8.32 -11.23 -25.88
CA ASP A 121 7.97 -10.40 -27.05
C ASP A 121 6.60 -9.70 -27.01
N VAL A 122 5.90 -9.74 -25.88
CA VAL A 122 4.65 -9.01 -25.66
C VAL A 122 4.90 -7.81 -24.76
N HIS A 123 4.29 -6.69 -25.10
CA HIS A 123 4.28 -5.46 -24.29
C HIS A 123 2.86 -4.91 -24.17
N VAL A 124 2.67 -4.04 -23.18
CA VAL A 124 1.49 -3.21 -23.00
C VAL A 124 1.90 -1.75 -22.90
N TYR A 125 1.04 -0.84 -23.36
CA TYR A 125 1.34 0.58 -23.30
C TYR A 125 1.26 1.10 -21.87
N ALA A 126 2.25 1.90 -21.47
CA ALA A 126 2.27 2.55 -20.17
C ALA A 126 1.38 3.80 -20.14
N PRO A 127 0.95 4.28 -18.96
CA PRO A 127 0.31 5.58 -18.83
C PRO A 127 1.12 6.70 -19.50
N GLY A 128 0.45 7.55 -20.28
CA GLY A 128 1.09 8.60 -21.08
C GLY A 128 1.34 8.24 -22.55
N ALA A 129 1.14 7.00 -22.98
CA ALA A 129 1.18 6.61 -24.39
C ALA A 129 0.03 7.28 -25.14
N GLN A 130 0.35 8.17 -26.08
CA GLN A 130 -0.65 8.88 -26.88
C GLN A 130 -1.03 8.06 -28.11
N GLY A 131 -2.30 8.05 -28.47
CA GLY A 131 -2.82 7.30 -29.62
C GLY A 131 -3.03 5.80 -29.37
N TYR A 132 -2.67 5.31 -28.18
CA TYR A 132 -2.76 3.91 -27.78
C TYR A 132 -3.64 3.72 -26.56
N LYS A 133 -3.98 2.47 -26.22
CA LYS A 133 -4.70 2.12 -25.00
C LYS A 133 -3.72 1.71 -23.90
N PRO A 134 -3.38 2.59 -22.97
CA PRO A 134 -2.48 2.25 -21.88
C PRO A 134 -3.14 1.27 -20.90
N ILE A 135 -2.30 0.47 -20.23
CA ILE A 135 -2.75 -0.36 -19.12
C ILE A 135 -3.28 0.53 -18.00
N LYS A 136 -4.43 0.14 -17.43
CA LYS A 136 -5.11 0.92 -16.40
C LYS A 136 -5.74 0.01 -15.36
N LEU A 137 -5.33 0.17 -14.11
CA LEU A 137 -6.03 -0.38 -12.96
C LEU A 137 -7.09 0.61 -12.50
N GLU A 138 -8.33 0.17 -12.45
CA GLU A 138 -9.49 0.95 -12.02
C GLU A 138 -10.25 0.18 -10.95
N LEU A 139 -10.31 0.72 -9.73
CA LEU A 139 -11.07 0.13 -8.62
C LEU A 139 -12.41 0.82 -8.47
N ASP A 140 -13.43 0.03 -8.16
CA ASP A 140 -14.77 0.54 -7.87
C ASP A 140 -14.76 1.26 -6.51
N PRO A 141 -15.51 2.37 -6.36
CA PRO A 141 -15.64 3.05 -5.09
C PRO A 141 -16.21 2.12 -4.00
N VAL A 142 -15.56 2.08 -2.85
CA VAL A 142 -16.04 1.33 -1.69
C VAL A 142 -16.31 2.31 -0.56
N ALA A 143 -17.53 2.30 -0.02
CA ALA A 143 -17.87 3.11 1.14
C ALA A 143 -16.88 2.83 2.29
N GLN A 144 -16.44 3.87 2.97
CA GLN A 144 -15.48 3.80 4.09
C GLN A 144 -14.02 3.50 3.72
N LEU A 145 -13.70 3.36 2.43
CA LEU A 145 -12.34 3.24 1.94
C LEU A 145 -12.02 4.40 0.97
N GLU A 146 -10.90 5.05 1.19
CA GLU A 146 -10.36 6.06 0.28
C GLU A 146 -9.33 5.42 -0.62
N LEU A 147 -9.65 5.30 -1.90
CA LEU A 147 -8.75 4.76 -2.92
C LEU A 147 -7.78 5.86 -3.38
N LYS A 148 -6.49 5.64 -3.23
CA LYS A 148 -5.47 6.55 -3.78
C LYS A 148 -5.24 6.24 -5.25
N PRO A 149 -4.61 7.13 -6.03
CA PRO A 149 -4.25 6.84 -7.42
C PRO A 149 -3.37 5.59 -7.52
N ALA A 150 -3.57 4.79 -8.56
CA ALA A 150 -2.68 3.67 -8.87
C ALA A 150 -1.29 4.20 -9.26
N LEU A 151 -0.26 3.54 -8.76
CA LEU A 151 1.14 3.84 -9.06
C LEU A 151 1.70 2.74 -9.98
N TYR A 152 2.34 3.18 -11.03
CA TYR A 152 2.95 2.34 -12.05
C TYR A 152 4.48 2.41 -11.93
N PRO A 153 5.19 1.33 -12.27
CA PRO A 153 6.65 1.38 -12.28
C PRO A 153 7.17 2.30 -13.40
N GLN A 154 8.47 2.50 -13.42
CA GLN A 154 9.10 3.22 -14.52
C GLN A 154 8.95 2.42 -15.82
N SER A 155 8.33 3.04 -16.83
CA SER A 155 8.25 2.48 -18.18
C SER A 155 9.55 2.67 -18.94
N HIS A 156 9.79 1.83 -19.95
CA HIS A 156 10.82 2.08 -20.94
C HIS A 156 10.20 2.53 -22.26
N VAL A 157 11.03 3.11 -23.13
CA VAL A 157 10.58 3.63 -24.43
C VAL A 157 10.88 2.62 -25.51
N LEU A 158 9.84 2.12 -26.15
CA LEU A 158 9.96 1.28 -27.36
C LEU A 158 9.92 2.20 -28.61
N TYR A 159 10.85 1.98 -29.54
CA TYR A 159 10.89 2.69 -30.81
C TYR A 159 10.30 1.83 -31.92
N PHE A 160 9.21 2.30 -32.52
CA PHE A 160 8.57 1.68 -33.68
C PHE A 160 9.11 2.32 -34.96
N ALA A 161 10.05 1.63 -35.63
CA ALA A 161 10.77 2.18 -36.78
C ALA A 161 9.85 2.52 -37.97
N GLU A 162 8.84 1.71 -38.21
CA GLU A 162 7.87 1.90 -39.32
C GLU A 162 7.01 3.16 -39.14
N LEU A 163 6.64 3.46 -37.88
CA LEU A 163 5.82 4.63 -37.53
C LEU A 163 6.68 5.84 -37.14
N LYS A 164 7.99 5.64 -36.93
CA LYS A 164 8.94 6.64 -36.39
C LYS A 164 8.50 7.19 -35.03
N GLU A 165 7.84 6.37 -34.23
CA GLU A 165 7.27 6.74 -32.93
C GLU A 165 8.06 6.15 -31.77
N ARG A 166 8.09 6.91 -30.67
CA ARG A 166 8.65 6.49 -29.37
C ARG A 166 7.52 6.42 -28.38
N VAL A 167 7.23 5.24 -27.86
CA VAL A 167 6.06 5.00 -27.01
C VAL A 167 6.48 4.36 -25.69
N PRO A 168 6.00 4.84 -24.54
CA PRO A 168 6.27 4.23 -23.25
C PRO A 168 5.49 2.93 -23.12
N VAL A 169 6.20 1.85 -22.74
CA VAL A 169 5.63 0.50 -22.60
C VAL A 169 6.14 -0.19 -21.35
N PHE A 170 5.44 -1.28 -20.98
CA PHE A 170 5.90 -2.30 -20.03
C PHE A 170 6.00 -3.64 -20.75
N ASP A 171 7.00 -4.44 -20.39
CA ASP A 171 7.16 -5.83 -20.80
C ASP A 171 7.63 -6.69 -19.62
N GLY A 172 7.70 -8.00 -19.80
CA GLY A 172 8.10 -8.95 -18.75
C GLY A 172 7.20 -8.91 -17.54
N THR A 173 7.79 -8.85 -16.34
CA THR A 173 7.06 -8.79 -15.07
C THR A 173 7.17 -7.41 -14.46
N PHE A 174 6.04 -6.84 -14.04
CA PHE A 174 5.99 -5.55 -13.37
C PHE A 174 4.81 -5.47 -12.40
N ARG A 175 4.86 -4.50 -11.46
CA ARG A 175 3.86 -4.36 -10.40
C ARG A 175 3.19 -3.00 -10.49
N ILE A 176 1.86 -3.03 -10.41
CA ILE A 176 1.01 -1.84 -10.23
C ILE A 176 0.57 -1.87 -8.77
N THR A 177 0.76 -0.77 -8.04
CA THR A 177 0.35 -0.68 -6.64
C THR A 177 -0.71 0.39 -6.47
N GLN A 178 -1.65 0.17 -5.54
CA GLN A 178 -2.65 1.16 -5.20
C GLN A 178 -2.93 1.13 -3.70
N ASP A 179 -2.77 2.28 -3.04
CA ASP A 179 -3.07 2.39 -1.62
C ASP A 179 -4.55 2.57 -1.38
N VAL A 180 -5.02 1.91 -0.35
CA VAL A 180 -6.37 2.02 0.19
C VAL A 180 -6.27 2.49 1.63
N LYS A 181 -6.88 3.62 1.95
CA LYS A 181 -6.95 4.14 3.31
C LYS A 181 -8.31 3.83 3.93
N VAL A 182 -8.28 3.24 5.12
CA VAL A 182 -9.49 2.99 5.90
C VAL A 182 -9.97 4.28 6.57
N ASN A 183 -11.25 4.62 6.41
CA ASN A 183 -11.84 5.84 6.98
C ASN A 183 -11.69 5.90 8.52
N THR A 184 -11.56 7.12 9.05
CA THR A 184 -11.38 7.41 10.49
C THR A 184 -12.60 8.07 11.13
N GLY A 185 -13.74 8.14 10.46
CA GLY A 185 -14.96 8.75 10.97
C GLY A 185 -15.52 8.05 12.22
N ALA A 186 -15.98 8.81 13.21
CA ALA A 186 -16.49 8.27 14.47
C ALA A 186 -17.70 7.33 14.28
N GLU A 187 -18.59 7.66 13.35
CA GLU A 187 -19.75 6.86 13.00
C GLU A 187 -19.33 5.48 12.43
N PHE A 188 -18.33 5.48 11.55
CA PHE A 188 -17.78 4.25 11.00
C PHE A 188 -17.17 3.38 12.10
N TRP A 189 -16.42 3.95 13.03
CA TRP A 189 -15.86 3.21 14.16
C TRP A 189 -16.93 2.52 14.99
N GLY A 190 -18.03 3.24 15.28
CA GLY A 190 -19.15 2.71 16.05
C GLY A 190 -19.87 1.57 15.32
N SER A 191 -19.76 1.53 13.99
CA SER A 191 -20.44 0.51 13.16
C SER A 191 -19.69 -0.81 13.02
N LEU A 192 -18.39 -0.89 13.43
CA LEU A 192 -17.54 -2.06 13.15
C LEU A 192 -17.88 -3.30 13.99
N GLY A 193 -18.51 -3.18 15.16
CA GLY A 193 -18.69 -4.34 16.04
C GLY A 193 -17.36 -4.94 16.52
N LYS A 194 -17.43 -6.03 17.31
CA LYS A 194 -16.23 -6.68 17.89
C LYS A 194 -15.37 -7.38 16.84
N ASP A 195 -16.01 -8.06 15.89
CA ASP A 195 -15.35 -8.88 14.88
C ASP A 195 -14.96 -8.09 13.61
N GLY A 196 -15.32 -6.80 13.59
CA GLY A 196 -15.09 -5.93 12.45
C GLY A 196 -16.05 -6.21 11.28
N LYS A 197 -15.68 -5.71 10.10
CA LYS A 197 -16.41 -5.89 8.85
C LYS A 197 -15.47 -6.25 7.72
N ILE A 198 -15.91 -7.10 6.81
CA ILE A 198 -15.18 -7.43 5.58
C ILE A 198 -15.66 -6.51 4.47
N PHE A 199 -14.70 -5.87 3.81
CA PHE A 199 -14.89 -5.05 2.62
C PHE A 199 -14.32 -5.79 1.41
N THR A 200 -15.14 -5.93 0.38
CA THR A 200 -14.70 -6.42 -0.92
C THR A 200 -14.35 -5.22 -1.78
N ILE A 201 -13.15 -5.21 -2.31
CA ILE A 201 -12.63 -4.18 -3.22
C ILE A 201 -12.58 -4.82 -4.59
N THR A 202 -13.45 -4.37 -5.49
CA THR A 202 -13.54 -4.85 -6.87
C THR A 202 -13.03 -3.79 -7.83
N GLY A 203 -12.81 -4.20 -9.06
CA GLY A 203 -12.38 -3.33 -10.14
C GLY A 203 -12.01 -4.12 -11.37
N LYS A 204 -11.21 -3.49 -12.23
CA LYS A 204 -10.72 -4.09 -13.46
C LYS A 204 -9.32 -3.61 -13.82
N LEU A 205 -8.60 -4.46 -14.53
CA LEU A 205 -7.38 -4.11 -15.22
C LEU A 205 -7.67 -4.09 -16.72
N ASP A 206 -7.70 -2.90 -17.30
CA ASP A 206 -7.85 -2.71 -18.75
C ASP A 206 -6.46 -2.66 -19.39
N TYR A 207 -6.24 -3.37 -20.50
CA TYR A 207 -4.98 -3.36 -21.23
C TYR A 207 -5.17 -3.68 -22.71
N GLN A 208 -4.17 -3.36 -23.50
CA GLN A 208 -4.02 -3.85 -24.86
C GLN A 208 -2.61 -4.41 -25.03
N ALA A 209 -2.52 -5.72 -25.22
CA ALA A 209 -1.27 -6.40 -25.50
C ALA A 209 -0.90 -6.22 -26.98
N CYS A 210 0.38 -6.04 -27.24
CA CYS A 210 0.94 -5.97 -28.59
C CYS A 210 2.24 -6.78 -28.65
N ASN A 211 2.57 -7.31 -29.82
CA ASN A 211 3.88 -7.81 -30.13
C ASN A 211 4.56 -6.92 -31.19
N LYS A 212 5.65 -7.35 -31.78
CA LYS A 212 6.40 -6.56 -32.79
C LYS A 212 5.59 -6.22 -34.05
N THR A 213 4.56 -6.98 -34.37
CA THR A 213 3.82 -6.88 -35.64
C THR A 213 2.32 -6.59 -35.47
N THR A 214 1.75 -6.90 -34.32
CA THR A 214 0.30 -6.90 -34.13
C THR A 214 -0.08 -6.42 -32.76
N CYS A 215 -1.06 -5.51 -32.70
CA CYS A 215 -1.78 -5.19 -31.48
C CYS A 215 -3.07 -6.01 -31.38
N PHE A 216 -3.23 -6.72 -30.28
CA PHE A 216 -4.38 -7.57 -30.03
C PHE A 216 -5.60 -6.74 -29.58
N LYS A 217 -6.74 -7.39 -29.51
CA LYS A 217 -7.97 -6.71 -29.04
C LYS A 217 -7.80 -6.24 -27.59
N PRO A 218 -8.20 -5.01 -27.28
CA PRO A 218 -8.25 -4.55 -25.88
C PRO A 218 -9.04 -5.51 -25.00
N THR A 219 -8.53 -5.77 -23.82
CA THR A 219 -9.08 -6.73 -22.86
C THR A 219 -9.25 -6.04 -21.51
N SER A 220 -10.28 -6.47 -20.79
CA SER A 220 -10.57 -6.04 -19.42
C SER A 220 -10.63 -7.27 -18.53
N VAL A 221 -9.88 -7.27 -17.45
CA VAL A 221 -9.80 -8.37 -16.47
C VAL A 221 -10.37 -7.91 -15.15
N PRO A 222 -11.37 -8.60 -14.57
CA PRO A 222 -11.86 -8.27 -13.23
C PRO A 222 -10.80 -8.56 -12.18
N VAL A 223 -10.72 -7.68 -11.18
CA VAL A 223 -9.83 -7.83 -10.02
C VAL A 223 -10.63 -7.73 -8.73
N LYS A 224 -10.16 -8.43 -7.68
CA LYS A 224 -10.86 -8.47 -6.40
C LYS A 224 -9.90 -8.68 -5.25
N TRP A 225 -10.05 -7.87 -4.19
CA TRP A 225 -9.40 -8.05 -2.90
C TRP A 225 -10.42 -8.08 -1.78
N SER A 226 -10.01 -8.57 -0.62
CA SER A 226 -10.85 -8.63 0.57
C SER A 226 -10.08 -8.11 1.77
N LEU A 227 -10.63 -7.11 2.45
CA LEU A 227 -10.05 -6.46 3.61
C LEU A 227 -11.00 -6.57 4.81
N GLN A 228 -10.56 -7.22 5.88
CA GLN A 228 -11.26 -7.19 7.16
C GLN A 228 -10.84 -5.95 7.93
N VAL A 229 -11.77 -5.07 8.26
CA VAL A 229 -11.51 -3.91 9.11
C VAL A 229 -12.05 -4.20 10.51
N VAL A 230 -11.15 -4.21 11.50
CA VAL A 230 -11.48 -4.46 12.90
C VAL A 230 -11.41 -3.16 13.72
N PRO A 231 -12.12 -3.07 14.86
CA PRO A 231 -12.03 -1.92 15.73
C PRO A 231 -10.63 -1.80 16.34
N LEU A 232 -10.21 -0.57 16.62
CA LEU A 232 -8.98 -0.32 17.37
C LEU A 232 -9.05 -0.98 18.76
N ASP A 233 -7.96 -1.61 19.16
CA ASP A 233 -7.81 -2.07 20.54
C ASP A 233 -7.74 -0.86 21.50
N ARG A 234 -8.73 -0.77 22.38
CA ARG A 234 -8.84 0.29 23.39
C ARG A 234 -8.61 -0.21 24.81
N VAL A 235 -8.13 -1.45 24.95
CA VAL A 235 -7.85 -1.99 26.28
C VAL A 235 -6.73 -1.20 26.92
N ARG A 236 -7.03 -0.58 28.04
CA ARG A 236 -6.07 0.18 28.83
C ARG A 236 -5.30 -0.77 29.75
N ALA A 237 -4.06 -0.41 30.03
CA ALA A 237 -3.29 -1.09 31.07
C ALA A 237 -4.05 -1.04 32.42
N PRO A 238 -3.91 -2.07 33.28
CA PRO A 238 -4.41 -2.06 34.65
C PRO A 238 -3.98 -0.80 35.41
N GLU A 239 -4.79 -0.37 36.38
CA GLU A 239 -4.58 0.93 37.04
C GLU A 239 -3.28 1.02 37.83
N ASP A 240 -2.84 -0.10 38.40
CA ASP A 240 -1.62 -0.25 39.18
C ASP A 240 -0.33 0.00 38.36
N ILE A 241 -0.39 -0.19 37.04
CA ILE A 241 0.75 0.00 36.13
C ILE A 241 0.58 1.19 35.16
N ARG A 242 -0.48 1.98 35.30
CA ARG A 242 -0.63 3.23 34.54
C ARG A 242 0.30 4.31 35.08
N HIS A 243 0.96 5.02 34.17
CA HIS A 243 1.64 6.25 34.56
C HIS A 243 0.61 7.28 35.01
N LYS A 244 0.82 7.84 36.19
CA LYS A 244 0.03 8.95 36.73
C LYS A 244 0.46 10.28 36.10
#